data_4d368b27a932fdd1e708e5a74ed253a1
#
_entry.id   4d368b27a932fdd1e708e5a74ed253a1
#
_cell.length_a   1.000
_cell.length_b   1.000
_cell.length_c   1.000
_cell.angle_alpha   90.00
_cell.angle_beta   90.00
_cell.angle_gamma   90.00
#
_symmetry.space_group_name_H-M   'P 1'
#
loop_
_entity.id
_entity.type
_entity.pdbx_description
1 polymer ?
#
loop_
_entity_poly.entity_id
_entity_poly.type
_entity_poly.pdbx_seq_one_letter_code
_entity_poly.pdbx_strand_id
1 'polypeptide(L)'
;DRTWHAVMWRSDPATLFLPYSQLMVAAVALTPDPKRGLILGHGGGSLAKWLAQVWPELELDVVEFDPVVVRMAQEYFEYHPPANHHVFVKDARVFVRDTGVKYDVIWVDAFARHLIPFHLTTVEFFSELRSRLNPNGVLALNLASSGEGGDLQRASAVVQTLKTAFPTLESFGVKGPWRAHQTTAENLIFFGGGPIDTMPYDEVVKRIQS
;
A
#
# COMPACT_ATOMS: atom_id res chain seq x y z
N ASP A 1 11.13 -20.97 3.36
CA ASP A 1 10.69 -19.61 3.59
C ASP A 1 9.26 -19.64 4.12
N ARG A 2 8.97 -19.05 5.27
CA ARG A 2 7.66 -19.11 5.95
C ARG A 2 6.98 -17.75 6.02
N THR A 3 7.21 -16.89 5.02
CA THR A 3 6.58 -15.57 4.98
C THR A 3 5.26 -15.67 4.25
N TRP A 4 4.21 -15.20 4.88
CA TRP A 4 2.88 -15.13 4.28
C TRP A 4 2.78 -13.84 3.45
N HIS A 5 2.60 -13.99 2.14
CA HIS A 5 2.40 -12.86 1.22
C HIS A 5 0.92 -12.50 1.05
N ALA A 6 0.03 -13.45 1.28
CA ALA A 6 -1.41 -13.25 1.26
C ALA A 6 -2.11 -14.28 2.16
N VAL A 7 -3.17 -13.85 2.81
CA VAL A 7 -4.06 -14.69 3.64
C VAL A 7 -5.49 -14.25 3.42
N MET A 8 -6.40 -15.21 3.39
CA MET A 8 -7.82 -14.97 3.18
C MET A 8 -8.65 -15.86 4.10
N TRP A 9 -9.70 -15.34 4.67
CA TRP A 9 -10.75 -16.14 5.28
C TRP A 9 -11.65 -16.72 4.19
N ARG A 10 -11.82 -18.04 4.15
CA ARG A 10 -12.71 -18.67 3.15
C ARG A 10 -14.19 -18.32 3.38
N SER A 11 -14.58 -18.08 4.62
CA SER A 11 -15.94 -17.67 4.98
C SER A 11 -16.24 -16.20 4.71
N ASP A 12 -15.21 -15.38 4.59
CA ASP A 12 -15.31 -13.95 4.29
C ASP A 12 -14.07 -13.47 3.53
N PRO A 13 -14.04 -13.67 2.20
CA PRO A 13 -12.87 -13.40 1.37
C PRO A 13 -12.45 -11.93 1.29
N ALA A 14 -13.35 -11.01 1.59
CA ALA A 14 -13.07 -9.57 1.54
C ALA A 14 -12.49 -9.03 2.84
N THR A 15 -12.68 -9.72 3.97
CA THR A 15 -12.09 -9.30 5.25
C THR A 15 -10.56 -9.27 5.21
N LEU A 16 -9.98 -8.15 5.59
CA LEU A 16 -8.53 -7.98 5.69
C LEU A 16 -7.98 -8.74 6.90
N PHE A 17 -7.21 -9.79 6.64
CA PHE A 17 -6.63 -10.63 7.68
C PHE A 17 -5.35 -10.04 8.28
N LEU A 18 -4.46 -9.52 7.43
CA LEU A 18 -3.16 -9.02 7.84
C LEU A 18 -3.27 -7.62 8.44
N PRO A 19 -2.74 -7.38 9.67
CA PRO A 19 -2.88 -6.09 10.34
C PRO A 19 -2.32 -4.91 9.54
N TYR A 20 -1.25 -5.12 8.77
CA TYR A 20 -0.69 -4.05 7.94
C TYR A 20 -1.67 -3.60 6.85
N SER A 21 -2.39 -4.53 6.22
CA SER A 21 -3.37 -4.18 5.20
C SER A 21 -4.59 -3.47 5.79
N GLN A 22 -4.98 -3.82 7.04
CA GLN A 22 -6.01 -3.10 7.79
C GLN A 22 -5.60 -1.64 8.05
N LEU A 23 -4.32 -1.40 8.33
CA LEU A 23 -3.82 -0.03 8.52
C LEU A 23 -3.71 0.73 7.18
N MET A 24 -3.27 0.06 6.10
CA MET A 24 -3.12 0.72 4.79
C MET A 24 -4.43 1.30 4.26
N VAL A 25 -5.58 0.68 4.55
CA VAL A 25 -6.89 1.20 4.10
C VAL A 25 -7.26 2.53 4.77
N ALA A 26 -6.63 2.89 5.88
CA ALA A 26 -6.81 4.20 6.51
C ALA A 26 -6.51 5.39 5.57
N ALA A 27 -5.69 5.17 4.53
CA ALA A 27 -5.44 6.19 3.50
C ALA A 27 -6.72 6.71 2.85
N VAL A 28 -7.76 5.86 2.71
CA VAL A 28 -9.08 6.28 2.20
C VAL A 28 -9.75 7.26 3.16
N ALA A 29 -9.71 6.98 4.46
CA ALA A 29 -10.30 7.86 5.48
C ALA A 29 -9.55 9.20 5.62
N LEU A 30 -8.25 9.21 5.30
CA LEU A 30 -7.43 10.42 5.29
C LEU A 30 -7.66 11.29 4.05
N THR A 31 -8.27 10.73 3.00
CA THR A 31 -8.48 11.42 1.72
C THR A 31 -9.92 11.93 1.63
N PRO A 32 -10.14 13.24 1.45
CA PRO A 32 -11.49 13.77 1.24
C PRO A 32 -12.09 13.24 -0.06
N ASP A 33 -13.25 12.59 0.02
CA ASP A 33 -14.07 12.12 -1.12
C ASP A 33 -13.26 11.44 -2.26
N PRO A 34 -12.51 10.33 -1.98
CA PRO A 34 -11.66 9.70 -2.96
C PRO A 34 -12.49 9.09 -4.11
N LYS A 35 -12.09 9.34 -5.34
CA LYS A 35 -12.73 8.83 -6.56
C LYS A 35 -11.85 7.85 -7.30
N ARG A 36 -10.53 8.00 -7.19
CA ARG A 36 -9.58 7.18 -7.95
C ARG A 36 -8.40 6.72 -7.11
N GLY A 37 -8.20 5.41 -7.10
CA GLY A 37 -7.12 4.74 -6.37
C GLY A 37 -6.14 4.01 -7.29
N LEU A 38 -4.91 3.86 -6.82
CA LEU A 38 -3.87 3.05 -7.47
C LEU A 38 -3.26 2.10 -6.44
N ILE A 39 -3.27 0.81 -6.74
CA ILE A 39 -2.53 -0.21 -5.97
C ILE A 39 -1.33 -0.67 -6.79
N LEU A 40 -0.14 -0.54 -6.23
CA LEU A 40 1.11 -1.09 -6.76
C LEU A 40 1.49 -2.34 -5.94
N GLY A 41 1.35 -3.50 -6.55
CA GLY A 41 1.44 -4.82 -5.93
C GLY A 41 0.06 -5.38 -5.59
N HIS A 42 -0.26 -6.55 -6.16
CA HIS A 42 -1.59 -7.15 -6.04
C HIS A 42 -1.70 -8.23 -4.98
N GLY A 43 -0.68 -9.10 -4.89
CA GLY A 43 -0.70 -10.27 -4.03
C GLY A 43 -1.97 -11.11 -4.21
N GLY A 44 -2.65 -11.46 -3.13
CA GLY A 44 -3.94 -12.16 -3.16
C GLY A 44 -5.16 -11.26 -3.39
N GLY A 45 -4.98 -10.00 -3.79
CA GLY A 45 -6.06 -9.07 -4.05
C GLY A 45 -6.86 -8.61 -2.83
N SER A 46 -6.34 -8.83 -1.62
CA SER A 46 -7.09 -8.56 -0.39
C SER A 46 -7.51 -7.10 -0.26
N LEU A 47 -6.60 -6.15 -0.53
CA LEU A 47 -6.89 -4.72 -0.48
C LEU A 47 -7.95 -4.33 -1.52
N ALA A 48 -7.79 -4.81 -2.76
CA ALA A 48 -8.74 -4.53 -3.84
C ALA A 48 -10.14 -5.11 -3.57
N LYS A 49 -10.23 -6.33 -3.00
CA LYS A 49 -11.52 -6.94 -2.61
C LYS A 49 -12.22 -6.13 -1.52
N TRP A 50 -11.48 -5.73 -0.49
CA TRP A 50 -12.03 -4.92 0.58
C TRP A 50 -12.55 -3.58 0.07
N LEU A 51 -11.77 -2.89 -0.78
CA LEU A 51 -12.19 -1.63 -1.40
C LEU A 51 -13.44 -1.80 -2.27
N ALA A 52 -13.54 -2.88 -3.05
CA ALA A 52 -14.74 -3.17 -3.84
C ALA A 52 -16.01 -3.29 -2.99
N GLN A 53 -15.89 -3.81 -1.77
CA GLN A 53 -17.01 -4.00 -0.86
C GLN A 53 -17.37 -2.72 -0.09
N VAL A 54 -16.36 -2.00 0.42
CA VAL A 54 -16.57 -0.88 1.35
C VAL A 54 -16.65 0.46 0.61
N TRP A 55 -16.01 0.55 -0.57
CA TRP A 55 -16.00 1.75 -1.39
C TRP A 55 -16.29 1.44 -2.87
N PRO A 56 -17.49 0.96 -3.19
CA PRO A 56 -17.84 0.45 -4.52
C PRO A 56 -17.78 1.48 -5.64
N GLU A 57 -17.78 2.77 -5.31
CA GLU A 57 -17.69 3.87 -6.28
C GLU A 57 -16.24 4.25 -6.63
N LEU A 58 -15.24 3.65 -5.98
CA LEU A 58 -13.83 3.97 -6.24
C LEU A 58 -13.38 3.33 -7.55
N GLU A 59 -12.98 4.14 -8.52
CA GLU A 59 -12.23 3.67 -9.71
C GLU A 59 -10.84 3.21 -9.25
N LEU A 60 -10.48 1.96 -9.52
CA LEU A 60 -9.26 1.37 -9.01
C LEU A 60 -8.38 0.80 -10.13
N ASP A 61 -7.16 1.33 -10.26
CA ASP A 61 -6.11 0.73 -11.05
C ASP A 61 -5.24 -0.16 -10.15
N VAL A 62 -5.04 -1.42 -10.53
CA VAL A 62 -4.22 -2.40 -9.80
C VAL A 62 -3.08 -2.86 -10.70
N VAL A 63 -1.85 -2.68 -10.25
CA VAL A 63 -0.66 -3.00 -11.04
C VAL A 63 0.11 -4.13 -10.37
N GLU A 64 0.31 -5.22 -11.11
CA GLU A 64 1.09 -6.38 -10.67
C GLU A 64 2.09 -6.76 -11.76
N PHE A 65 3.32 -7.02 -11.36
CA PHE A 65 4.38 -7.39 -12.30
C PHE A 65 4.23 -8.82 -12.81
N ASP A 66 3.82 -9.75 -11.93
CA ASP A 66 3.78 -11.18 -12.24
C ASP A 66 2.36 -11.63 -12.64
N PRO A 67 2.16 -12.05 -13.91
CA PRO A 67 0.86 -12.59 -14.35
C PRO A 67 0.43 -13.85 -13.60
N VAL A 68 1.36 -14.58 -12.98
CA VAL A 68 1.02 -15.74 -12.14
C VAL A 68 0.32 -15.29 -10.87
N VAL A 69 0.79 -14.22 -10.24
CA VAL A 69 0.17 -13.65 -9.04
C VAL A 69 -1.26 -13.18 -9.34
N VAL A 70 -1.47 -12.52 -10.48
CA VAL A 70 -2.83 -12.11 -10.91
C VAL A 70 -3.77 -13.31 -11.06
N ARG A 71 -3.30 -14.39 -11.72
CA ARG A 71 -4.11 -15.63 -11.84
C ARG A 71 -4.38 -16.27 -10.48
N MET A 72 -3.37 -16.34 -9.60
CA MET A 72 -3.54 -16.88 -8.25
C MET A 72 -4.56 -16.10 -7.43
N ALA A 73 -4.60 -14.77 -7.56
CA ALA A 73 -5.60 -13.94 -6.89
C ALA A 73 -7.02 -14.32 -7.33
N GLN A 74 -7.21 -14.60 -8.61
CA GLN A 74 -8.51 -15.02 -9.16
C GLN A 74 -8.87 -16.46 -8.77
N GLU A 75 -7.93 -17.42 -8.93
CA GLU A 75 -8.20 -18.85 -8.78
C GLU A 75 -8.27 -19.30 -7.31
N TYR A 76 -7.48 -18.70 -6.41
CA TYR A 76 -7.32 -19.16 -5.03
C TYR A 76 -7.73 -18.14 -3.98
N PHE A 77 -7.83 -16.85 -4.35
CA PHE A 77 -8.19 -15.78 -3.42
C PHE A 77 -9.50 -15.08 -3.77
N GLU A 78 -10.26 -15.64 -4.70
CA GLU A 78 -11.61 -15.18 -5.08
C GLU A 78 -11.66 -13.68 -5.47
N TYR A 79 -10.59 -13.16 -6.06
CA TYR A 79 -10.59 -11.81 -6.58
C TYR A 79 -11.16 -11.78 -8.00
N HIS A 80 -12.42 -11.35 -8.10
CA HIS A 80 -13.09 -11.11 -9.37
C HIS A 80 -13.30 -9.59 -9.51
N PRO A 81 -12.45 -8.89 -10.31
CA PRO A 81 -12.50 -7.44 -10.39
C PRO A 81 -13.86 -6.96 -10.89
N PRO A 82 -14.52 -6.03 -10.17
CA PRO A 82 -15.70 -5.36 -10.69
C PRO A 82 -15.33 -4.45 -11.88
N ALA A 83 -16.32 -3.91 -12.59
CA ALA A 83 -16.11 -3.17 -13.82
C ALA A 83 -15.23 -1.91 -13.66
N ASN A 84 -15.21 -1.32 -12.48
CA ASN A 84 -14.41 -0.15 -12.12
C ASN A 84 -13.02 -0.49 -11.54
N HIS A 85 -12.61 -1.79 -11.53
CA HIS A 85 -11.27 -2.20 -11.16
C HIS A 85 -10.49 -2.68 -12.39
N HIS A 86 -9.40 -2.02 -12.72
CA HIS A 86 -8.57 -2.30 -13.88
C HIS A 86 -7.24 -2.92 -13.46
N VAL A 87 -7.02 -4.19 -13.83
CA VAL A 87 -5.79 -4.92 -13.49
C VAL A 87 -4.80 -4.84 -14.64
N PHE A 88 -3.59 -4.34 -14.36
CA PHE A 88 -2.51 -4.19 -15.33
C PHE A 88 -1.34 -5.12 -14.95
N VAL A 89 -0.97 -6.02 -15.87
CA VAL A 89 0.25 -6.81 -15.73
C VAL A 89 1.41 -5.97 -16.27
N LYS A 90 2.06 -5.22 -15.38
CA LYS A 90 3.12 -4.27 -15.75
C LYS A 90 4.04 -3.99 -14.56
N ASP A 91 5.28 -3.59 -14.83
CA ASP A 91 6.15 -3.04 -13.80
C ASP A 91 5.56 -1.74 -13.22
N ALA A 92 5.57 -1.64 -11.88
CA ALA A 92 4.97 -0.53 -11.15
C ALA A 92 5.55 0.84 -11.54
N ARG A 93 6.88 0.96 -11.67
CA ARG A 93 7.53 2.21 -12.03
C ARG A 93 7.23 2.61 -13.47
N VAL A 94 7.26 1.62 -14.38
CA VAL A 94 6.91 1.85 -15.79
C VAL A 94 5.46 2.33 -15.89
N PHE A 95 4.53 1.72 -15.14
CA PHE A 95 3.14 2.16 -15.11
C PHE A 95 3.01 3.60 -14.59
N VAL A 96 3.59 3.91 -13.44
CA VAL A 96 3.53 5.25 -12.83
C VAL A 96 4.09 6.33 -13.75
N ARG A 97 5.18 6.03 -14.44
CA ARG A 97 5.78 6.96 -15.39
C ARG A 97 4.91 7.21 -16.63
N ASP A 98 4.33 6.13 -17.17
CA ASP A 98 3.62 6.17 -18.45
C ASP A 98 2.16 6.62 -18.31
N THR A 99 1.54 6.43 -17.13
CA THR A 99 0.15 6.85 -16.91
C THR A 99 0.03 8.37 -16.90
N GLY A 100 -1.00 8.88 -17.58
CA GLY A 100 -1.40 10.30 -17.49
C GLY A 100 -2.37 10.58 -16.34
N VAL A 101 -2.78 9.53 -15.62
CA VAL A 101 -3.81 9.59 -14.59
C VAL A 101 -3.23 10.12 -13.28
N LYS A 102 -4.05 10.87 -12.53
CA LYS A 102 -3.80 11.25 -11.13
C LYS A 102 -4.76 10.53 -10.21
N TYR A 103 -4.30 10.27 -9.00
CA TYR A 103 -4.99 9.46 -8.01
C TYR A 103 -5.22 10.24 -6.72
N ASP A 104 -6.30 9.91 -6.04
CA ASP A 104 -6.60 10.44 -4.72
C ASP A 104 -5.91 9.62 -3.62
N VAL A 105 -5.73 8.31 -3.88
CA VAL A 105 -4.97 7.42 -3.00
C VAL A 105 -4.05 6.54 -3.83
N ILE A 106 -2.79 6.42 -3.39
CA ILE A 106 -1.84 5.45 -3.95
C ILE A 106 -1.38 4.52 -2.83
N TRP A 107 -1.59 3.22 -2.99
CA TRP A 107 -1.05 2.18 -2.12
C TRP A 107 0.16 1.53 -2.77
N VAL A 108 1.27 1.46 -2.04
CA VAL A 108 2.49 0.76 -2.47
C VAL A 108 2.71 -0.43 -1.55
N ASP A 109 2.42 -1.62 -2.08
CA ASP A 109 2.57 -2.92 -1.40
C ASP A 109 3.30 -3.91 -2.31
N ALA A 110 4.37 -3.44 -2.97
CA ALA A 110 5.11 -4.19 -3.98
C ALA A 110 6.36 -4.83 -3.38
N PHE A 111 6.35 -6.15 -3.24
CA PHE A 111 7.45 -6.92 -2.69
C PHE A 111 7.97 -7.96 -3.68
N ALA A 112 9.30 -8.02 -3.82
CA ALA A 112 9.99 -9.17 -4.39
C ALA A 112 10.61 -9.97 -3.25
N ARG A 113 10.00 -11.11 -2.90
CA ARG A 113 10.30 -11.92 -1.70
C ARG A 113 10.04 -11.13 -0.40
N HIS A 114 11.06 -10.51 0.21
CA HIS A 114 10.95 -9.77 1.49
C HIS A 114 11.32 -8.30 1.38
N LEU A 115 11.64 -7.82 0.19
CA LEU A 115 12.16 -6.47 -0.03
C LEU A 115 11.36 -5.78 -1.13
N ILE A 116 11.19 -4.48 -1.00
CA ILE A 116 10.76 -3.65 -2.12
C ILE A 116 11.87 -3.69 -3.19
N PRO A 117 11.56 -3.91 -4.47
CA PRO A 117 12.54 -3.85 -5.55
C PRO A 117 13.29 -2.52 -5.54
N PHE A 118 14.61 -2.56 -5.70
CA PHE A 118 15.46 -1.36 -5.57
C PHE A 118 14.98 -0.17 -6.42
N HIS A 119 14.53 -0.42 -7.65
CA HIS A 119 14.04 0.64 -8.55
C HIS A 119 12.74 1.33 -8.07
N LEU A 120 12.06 0.74 -7.08
CA LEU A 120 10.87 1.30 -6.40
C LEU A 120 11.20 1.99 -5.07
N THR A 121 12.49 2.21 -4.76
CA THR A 121 12.94 2.86 -3.51
C THR A 121 13.78 4.11 -3.77
N THR A 122 13.83 4.58 -5.03
CA THR A 122 14.67 5.73 -5.43
C THR A 122 13.92 7.06 -5.27
N VAL A 123 14.68 8.14 -5.15
CA VAL A 123 14.14 9.50 -5.09
C VAL A 123 13.27 9.82 -6.30
N GLU A 124 13.68 9.37 -7.49
CA GLU A 124 12.94 9.59 -8.73
C GLU A 124 11.58 8.88 -8.69
N PHE A 125 11.54 7.62 -8.23
CA PHE A 125 10.28 6.89 -8.14
C PHE A 125 9.30 7.55 -7.16
N PHE A 126 9.76 7.98 -5.99
CA PHE A 126 8.89 8.68 -5.05
C PHE A 126 8.44 10.05 -5.57
N SER A 127 9.27 10.75 -6.33
CA SER A 127 8.89 11.98 -7.02
C SER A 127 7.86 11.73 -8.13
N GLU A 128 8.02 10.63 -8.88
CA GLU A 128 7.06 10.17 -9.86
C GLU A 128 5.70 9.86 -9.19
N LEU A 129 5.68 9.14 -8.05
CA LEU A 129 4.47 8.88 -7.25
C LEU A 129 3.81 10.18 -6.78
N ARG A 130 4.60 11.11 -6.21
CA ARG A 130 4.08 12.41 -5.77
C ARG A 130 3.43 13.18 -6.92
N SER A 131 4.01 13.11 -8.11
CA SER A 131 3.45 13.76 -9.31
C SER A 131 2.13 13.15 -9.78
N ARG A 132 1.83 11.91 -9.39
CA ARG A 132 0.59 11.21 -9.71
C ARG A 132 -0.50 11.36 -8.66
N LEU A 133 -0.21 11.96 -7.52
CA LEU A 133 -1.23 12.32 -6.54
C LEU A 133 -1.95 13.61 -6.95
N ASN A 134 -3.25 13.65 -6.70
CA ASN A 134 -4.04 14.86 -6.66
C ASN A 134 -3.58 15.76 -5.50
N PRO A 135 -3.93 17.06 -5.46
CA PRO A 135 -3.48 17.98 -4.42
C PRO A 135 -3.73 17.50 -2.98
N ASN A 136 -4.86 16.85 -2.74
CA ASN A 136 -5.24 16.27 -1.45
C ASN A 136 -5.05 14.75 -1.41
N GLY A 137 -4.30 14.20 -2.36
CA GLY A 137 -4.10 12.76 -2.47
C GLY A 137 -3.10 12.23 -1.44
N VAL A 138 -3.35 11.01 -0.95
CA VAL A 138 -2.56 10.33 0.09
C VAL A 138 -1.82 9.14 -0.48
N LEU A 139 -0.55 9.03 -0.14
CA LEU A 139 0.26 7.82 -0.30
C LEU A 139 0.15 6.97 0.96
N ALA A 140 -0.09 5.66 0.81
CA ALA A 140 0.17 4.65 1.83
C ALA A 140 1.24 3.68 1.31
N LEU A 141 2.36 3.55 2.03
CA LEU A 141 3.46 2.67 1.65
C LEU A 141 3.70 1.65 2.74
N ASN A 142 3.71 0.37 2.37
CA ASN A 142 4.14 -0.72 3.22
C ASN A 142 5.62 -1.00 3.02
N LEU A 143 6.39 -1.02 4.10
CA LEU A 143 7.79 -1.40 4.13
C LEU A 143 7.96 -2.56 5.12
N ALA A 144 8.16 -3.78 4.61
CA ALA A 144 8.50 -4.91 5.45
C ALA A 144 9.90 -4.72 6.04
N SER A 145 10.05 -4.90 7.34
CA SER A 145 11.32 -4.81 8.05
C SER A 145 11.30 -5.74 9.24
N SER A 146 12.35 -6.53 9.40
CA SER A 146 12.51 -7.35 10.62
C SER A 146 12.76 -6.51 11.88
N GLY A 147 13.00 -5.22 11.72
CA GLY A 147 13.35 -4.31 12.82
C GLY A 147 14.74 -4.54 13.40
N GLU A 148 15.55 -5.42 12.82
CA GLU A 148 16.86 -5.81 13.32
C GLU A 148 17.97 -5.69 12.27
N GLY A 149 19.17 -5.35 12.71
CA GLY A 149 20.38 -5.39 11.91
C GLY A 149 20.33 -4.63 10.59
N GLY A 150 20.74 -5.27 9.50
CA GLY A 150 20.80 -4.69 8.16
C GLY A 150 19.43 -4.31 7.56
N ASP A 151 18.33 -4.89 8.07
CA ASP A 151 16.97 -4.54 7.62
C ASP A 151 16.58 -3.14 8.08
N LEU A 152 16.95 -2.77 9.31
CA LEU A 152 16.71 -1.44 9.84
C LEU A 152 17.49 -0.37 9.06
N GLN A 153 18.74 -0.66 8.67
CA GLN A 153 19.53 0.26 7.85
C GLN A 153 18.91 0.46 6.46
N ARG A 154 18.45 -0.63 5.83
CA ARG A 154 17.73 -0.53 4.53
C ARG A 154 16.43 0.25 4.65
N ALA A 155 15.63 -0.03 5.67
CA ALA A 155 14.41 0.72 5.94
C ALA A 155 14.69 2.21 6.14
N SER A 156 15.71 2.54 6.92
CA SER A 156 16.14 3.94 7.14
C SER A 156 16.55 4.63 5.82
N ALA A 157 17.28 3.94 4.95
CA ALA A 157 17.66 4.48 3.64
C ALA A 157 16.43 4.76 2.76
N VAL A 158 15.46 3.83 2.71
CA VAL A 158 14.20 4.02 1.98
C VAL A 158 13.42 5.21 2.53
N VAL A 159 13.33 5.36 3.85
CA VAL A 159 12.66 6.50 4.49
C VAL A 159 13.32 7.82 4.15
N GLN A 160 14.67 7.88 4.08
CA GLN A 160 15.36 9.09 3.68
C GLN A 160 15.04 9.49 2.22
N THR A 161 14.98 8.52 1.30
CA THR A 161 14.59 8.81 -0.09
C THR A 161 13.11 9.18 -0.20
N LEU A 162 12.22 8.55 0.58
CA LEU A 162 10.80 8.86 0.61
C LEU A 162 10.55 10.31 1.08
N LYS A 163 11.27 10.76 2.12
CA LYS A 163 11.18 12.12 2.65
C LYS A 163 11.54 13.23 1.65
N THR A 164 12.29 12.91 0.60
CA THR A 164 12.60 13.92 -0.44
C THR A 164 11.36 14.34 -1.25
N ALA A 165 10.42 13.41 -1.45
CA ALA A 165 9.16 13.65 -2.17
C ALA A 165 7.98 13.95 -1.22
N PHE A 166 8.04 13.40 -0.01
CA PHE A 166 7.01 13.53 1.02
C PHE A 166 7.67 14.05 2.32
N PRO A 167 7.83 15.37 2.46
CA PRO A 167 8.54 15.97 3.61
C PRO A 167 7.90 15.64 4.95
N THR A 168 6.57 15.58 4.99
CA THR A 168 5.80 15.15 6.15
C THR A 168 5.35 13.71 5.96
N LEU A 169 5.75 12.84 6.88
CA LEU A 169 5.39 11.43 6.89
C LEU A 169 4.90 11.05 8.30
N GLU A 170 3.75 10.43 8.34
CA GLU A 170 3.31 9.68 9.51
C GLU A 170 3.70 8.20 9.33
N SER A 171 4.16 7.57 10.41
CA SER A 171 4.62 6.18 10.35
C SER A 171 4.14 5.36 11.53
N PHE A 172 3.73 4.13 11.23
CA PHE A 172 3.18 3.20 12.21
C PHE A 172 3.85 1.84 12.06
N GLY A 173 4.34 1.31 13.18
CA GLY A 173 4.87 -0.05 13.25
C GLY A 173 3.74 -1.05 13.48
N VAL A 174 3.65 -2.06 12.63
CA VAL A 174 2.62 -3.11 12.71
C VAL A 174 3.27 -4.46 12.99
N LYS A 175 2.75 -5.18 13.99
CA LYS A 175 3.16 -6.55 14.31
C LYS A 175 2.32 -7.55 13.53
N GLY A 176 2.94 -8.66 13.13
CA GLY A 176 2.22 -9.75 12.51
C GLY A 176 1.30 -10.49 13.49
N PRO A 177 0.22 -11.12 13.00
CA PRO A 177 -0.80 -11.73 13.84
C PRO A 177 -0.30 -12.94 14.66
N TRP A 178 0.80 -13.57 14.23
CA TRP A 178 1.35 -14.76 14.89
C TRP A 178 2.54 -14.49 15.82
N ARG A 179 2.94 -13.24 15.94
CA ARG A 179 4.14 -12.85 16.70
C ARG A 179 3.86 -11.81 17.77
N ALA A 180 2.73 -11.97 18.46
CA ALA A 180 2.29 -11.05 19.52
C ALA A 180 3.35 -10.79 20.62
N HIS A 181 4.31 -11.73 20.80
CA HIS A 181 5.39 -11.62 21.78
C HIS A 181 6.66 -10.95 21.24
N GLN A 182 6.74 -10.63 19.94
CA GLN A 182 7.89 -9.90 19.41
C GLN A 182 7.79 -8.42 19.76
N THR A 183 8.93 -7.83 20.10
CA THR A 183 9.04 -6.39 20.44
C THR A 183 9.14 -5.51 19.22
N THR A 184 9.54 -6.06 18.06
CA THR A 184 9.76 -5.34 16.81
C THR A 184 8.57 -5.44 15.87
N ALA A 185 8.30 -4.38 15.13
CA ALA A 185 7.30 -4.37 14.06
C ALA A 185 7.82 -5.17 12.84
N GLU A 186 6.92 -5.89 12.16
CA GLU A 186 7.24 -6.61 10.92
C GLU A 186 6.97 -5.77 9.67
N ASN A 187 6.07 -4.79 9.78
CA ASN A 187 5.74 -3.84 8.75
C ASN A 187 5.80 -2.42 9.31
N LEU A 188 6.33 -1.51 8.53
CA LEU A 188 6.25 -0.07 8.76
C LEU A 188 5.34 0.52 7.69
N ILE A 189 4.24 1.11 8.11
CA ILE A 189 3.30 1.76 7.20
C ILE A 189 3.54 3.27 7.28
N PHE A 190 3.74 3.87 6.12
CA PHE A 190 3.95 5.30 5.97
C PHE A 190 2.78 5.92 5.25
N PHE A 191 2.31 7.05 5.76
CA PHE A 191 1.36 7.92 5.08
C PHE A 191 2.04 9.25 4.77
N GLY A 192 1.81 9.79 3.56
CA GLY A 192 2.35 11.07 3.13
C GLY A 192 1.47 11.76 2.11
N GLY A 193 1.61 13.07 1.98
CA GLY A 193 0.88 13.89 1.02
C GLY A 193 -0.46 14.42 1.54
N GLY A 194 -1.11 15.23 0.73
CA GLY A 194 -2.44 15.76 0.98
C GLY A 194 -2.65 16.38 2.35
N PRO A 195 -3.71 15.99 3.06
CA PRO A 195 -4.02 16.55 4.39
C PRO A 195 -2.93 16.29 5.43
N ILE A 196 -2.14 15.22 5.29
CA ILE A 196 -1.07 14.87 6.24
C ILE A 196 -0.01 15.97 6.28
N ASP A 197 0.29 16.62 5.15
CA ASP A 197 1.26 17.72 5.08
C ASP A 197 0.85 18.93 5.93
N THR A 198 -0.44 19.07 6.28
CA THR A 198 -1.00 20.22 6.99
C THR A 198 -1.81 19.86 8.23
N MET A 199 -2.11 18.58 8.43
CA MET A 199 -2.96 18.09 9.54
C MET A 199 -2.13 17.89 10.80
N PRO A 200 -2.62 18.31 11.98
CA PRO A 200 -1.99 17.98 13.26
C PRO A 200 -1.94 16.46 13.48
N TYR A 201 -0.84 16.00 14.10
CA TYR A 201 -0.60 14.57 14.34
C TYR A 201 -1.76 13.85 15.06
N ASP A 202 -2.31 14.47 16.09
CA ASP A 202 -3.45 13.94 16.86
C ASP A 202 -4.71 13.77 16.01
N GLU A 203 -4.96 14.67 15.07
CA GLU A 203 -6.08 14.55 14.12
C GLU A 203 -5.84 13.42 13.11
N VAL A 204 -4.60 13.23 12.62
CA VAL A 204 -4.22 12.08 11.77
C VAL A 204 -4.50 10.77 12.50
N VAL A 205 -4.01 10.64 13.73
CA VAL A 205 -4.22 9.43 14.56
C VAL A 205 -5.70 9.17 14.80
N LYS A 206 -6.49 10.21 15.11
CA LYS A 206 -7.93 10.09 15.33
C LYS A 206 -8.65 9.55 14.10
N ARG A 207 -8.33 10.04 12.90
CA ARG A 207 -8.94 9.58 11.64
C ARG A 207 -8.57 8.14 11.28
N ILE A 208 -7.36 7.70 11.63
CA ILE A 208 -6.94 6.32 11.42
C ILE A 208 -7.66 5.37 12.39
N GLN A 209 -8.03 5.84 13.58
CA GLN A 209 -8.66 5.03 14.62
C GLN A 209 -10.20 5.04 14.56
N SER A 210 -10.80 5.95 13.79
CA SER A 210 -12.24 6.05 13.58
C SER A 210 -12.75 5.09 12.51
#